data_c6ddd2587f3f4b4f0ce4e688d75db06b
#
_entry.id   c6ddd2587f3f4b4f0ce4e688d75db06b
#
_cell.length_a   1.000
_cell.length_b   1.000
_cell.length_c   1.000
_cell.angle_alpha   90.00
_cell.angle_beta   90.00
_cell.angle_gamma   90.00
#
_symmetry.space_group_name_H-M   'P 1'
#
loop_
_entity.id
_entity.type
_entity.pdbx_description
1 polymer ?
#
loop_
_entity_poly.entity_id
_entity_poly.type
_entity_poly.pdbx_seq_one_letter_code
_entity_poly.pdbx_strand_id
1 'polypeptide(L)'
;MQRFSVLSYNIHECVGSDRCRNPARIGQVINASGAQIIGLQEVHSDPCGIEELHQMNYLAAATGFNAIAGPAVERSNGHYGNVLLTSYKVHDVRNLNLSYRRCEPRGAIDADLEIDGEIVRVIVTHLGLLPIERRFQVKKLLHALAEERSRIVILMSDFNEWLPTGRSLRWIHSRLGKTALVRTFPSAFPIFALDRIWVSPPAALSSISCLRTP
;
A
#
# COMPACT_ATOMS: atom_id res chain seq x y z
N MET A 1 -22.74 1.28 6.63
CA MET A 1 -21.54 1.77 5.89
C MET A 1 -21.76 1.52 4.41
N GLN A 2 -21.62 2.55 3.58
CA GLN A 2 -21.67 2.47 2.12
C GLN A 2 -20.51 1.60 1.60
N ARG A 3 -20.69 0.99 0.43
CA ARG A 3 -19.59 0.27 -0.25
C ARG A 3 -18.57 1.26 -0.78
N PHE A 4 -17.30 0.95 -0.57
CA PHE A 4 -16.18 1.70 -1.12
C PHE A 4 -15.14 0.74 -1.73
N SER A 5 -14.29 1.27 -2.56
CA SER A 5 -13.24 0.52 -3.24
C SER A 5 -11.86 0.94 -2.76
N VAL A 6 -10.96 -0.03 -2.67
CA VAL A 6 -9.56 0.20 -2.31
C VAL A 6 -8.64 -0.35 -3.40
N LEU A 7 -7.50 0.29 -3.61
CA LEU A 7 -6.47 -0.10 -4.56
C LEU A 7 -5.12 -0.22 -3.84
N SER A 8 -4.41 -1.33 -4.03
CA SER A 8 -2.98 -1.46 -3.72
C SER A 8 -2.19 -1.48 -5.01
N TYR A 9 -1.18 -0.62 -5.16
CA TYR A 9 -0.44 -0.50 -6.40
C TYR A 9 1.03 -0.13 -6.14
N ASN A 10 1.95 -1.06 -6.41
CA ASN A 10 3.36 -0.73 -6.52
C ASN A 10 3.59 -0.03 -7.87
N ILE A 11 3.90 1.27 -7.83
CA ILE A 11 4.02 2.13 -9.02
C ILE A 11 5.43 2.17 -9.62
N HIS A 12 6.39 1.51 -8.96
CA HIS A 12 7.76 1.40 -9.43
C HIS A 12 8.34 2.75 -9.89
N GLU A 13 8.30 3.76 -9.02
CA GLU A 13 8.70 5.15 -9.31
C GLU A 13 8.02 5.76 -10.56
N CYS A 14 6.80 5.34 -10.87
CA CYS A 14 6.05 5.68 -12.09
C CYS A 14 6.72 5.19 -13.39
N VAL A 15 7.64 4.22 -13.33
CA VAL A 15 8.31 3.65 -14.50
C VAL A 15 7.52 2.45 -15.00
N GLY A 16 7.06 2.50 -16.24
CA GLY A 16 6.32 1.42 -16.88
C GLY A 16 7.22 0.31 -17.48
N SER A 17 6.59 -0.71 -18.04
CA SER A 17 7.28 -1.78 -18.78
C SER A 17 8.05 -1.27 -20.01
N ASP A 18 7.67 -0.11 -20.53
CA ASP A 18 8.35 0.66 -21.57
C ASP A 18 9.61 1.39 -21.08
N ARG A 19 9.95 1.28 -19.79
CA ARG A 19 11.02 1.99 -19.10
C ARG A 19 10.88 3.52 -19.09
N CYS A 20 9.69 4.02 -19.41
CA CYS A 20 9.40 5.45 -19.37
C CYS A 20 8.74 5.81 -18.03
N ARG A 21 9.29 6.83 -17.35
CA ARG A 21 8.67 7.43 -16.17
C ARG A 21 7.51 8.30 -16.62
N ASN A 22 6.30 7.99 -16.14
CA ASN A 22 5.09 8.70 -16.54
C ASN A 22 4.07 8.75 -15.39
N PRO A 23 4.15 9.76 -14.49
CA PRO A 23 3.20 9.94 -13.41
C PRO A 23 1.77 10.17 -13.90
N ALA A 24 1.58 10.81 -15.07
CA ALA A 24 0.25 11.03 -15.64
C ALA A 24 -0.47 9.71 -15.94
N ARG A 25 0.26 8.74 -16.49
CA ARG A 25 -0.27 7.39 -16.73
C ARG A 25 -0.73 6.72 -15.43
N ILE A 26 0.04 6.84 -14.36
CA ILE A 26 -0.33 6.29 -13.05
C ILE A 26 -1.58 6.99 -12.52
N GLY A 27 -1.67 8.34 -12.61
CA GLY A 27 -2.86 9.09 -12.23
C GLY A 27 -4.12 8.66 -13.00
N GLN A 28 -3.99 8.41 -14.32
CA GLN A 28 -5.09 7.88 -15.14
C GLN A 28 -5.55 6.49 -14.67
N VAL A 29 -4.61 5.59 -14.34
CA VAL A 29 -4.94 4.24 -13.81
C VAL A 29 -5.67 4.35 -12.48
N ILE A 30 -5.20 5.21 -11.57
CA ILE A 30 -5.85 5.44 -10.28
C ILE A 30 -7.28 5.95 -10.49
N ASN A 31 -7.48 6.99 -11.31
CA ASN A 31 -8.79 7.55 -11.59
C ASN A 31 -9.74 6.52 -12.25
N ALA A 32 -9.23 5.74 -13.21
CA ALA A 32 -10.02 4.69 -13.87
C ALA A 32 -10.41 3.54 -12.94
N SER A 33 -9.68 3.32 -11.84
CA SER A 33 -10.01 2.29 -10.86
C SER A 33 -11.27 2.58 -10.06
N GLY A 34 -11.65 3.87 -9.93
CA GLY A 34 -12.75 4.32 -9.08
C GLY A 34 -12.54 4.07 -7.59
N ALA A 35 -11.31 3.76 -7.15
CA ALA A 35 -11.00 3.53 -5.74
C ALA A 35 -10.97 4.85 -4.96
N GLN A 36 -11.44 4.83 -3.72
CA GLN A 36 -11.46 5.96 -2.80
C GLN A 36 -10.31 5.93 -1.78
N ILE A 37 -9.64 4.77 -1.66
CA ILE A 37 -8.49 4.57 -0.78
C ILE A 37 -7.42 3.85 -1.59
N ILE A 38 -6.27 4.49 -1.78
CA ILE A 38 -5.21 3.97 -2.63
C ILE A 38 -3.91 3.88 -1.82
N GLY A 39 -3.40 2.67 -1.65
CA GLY A 39 -2.08 2.40 -1.08
C GLY A 39 -1.07 2.23 -2.19
N LEU A 40 -0.13 3.17 -2.29
CA LEU A 40 0.94 3.16 -3.26
C LEU A 40 2.25 2.72 -2.61
N GLN A 41 3.06 1.96 -3.34
CA GLN A 41 4.41 1.57 -2.97
C GLN A 41 5.41 2.10 -4.00
N GLU A 42 6.66 2.25 -3.59
CA GLU A 42 7.76 2.78 -4.40
C GLU A 42 7.48 4.17 -4.99
N VAL A 43 6.92 5.05 -4.17
CA VAL A 43 6.70 6.44 -4.54
C VAL A 43 7.96 7.24 -4.27
N HIS A 44 8.48 7.88 -5.31
CA HIS A 44 9.61 8.81 -5.22
C HIS A 44 9.11 10.24 -5.19
N SER A 45 9.57 11.04 -4.23
CA SER A 45 9.16 12.43 -4.07
C SER A 45 10.39 13.30 -3.90
N ASP A 46 10.83 13.92 -5.00
CA ASP A 46 11.97 14.82 -5.04
C ASP A 46 11.47 16.28 -5.14
N PRO A 47 11.81 17.17 -4.20
CA PRO A 47 11.36 18.55 -4.20
C PRO A 47 12.14 19.48 -5.14
N CYS A 48 13.05 18.98 -6.00
CA CYS A 48 13.93 19.83 -6.81
C CYS A 48 13.24 20.66 -7.90
N GLY A 49 11.99 21.03 -7.74
CA GLY A 49 11.32 22.05 -8.57
C GLY A 49 10.69 21.53 -9.87
N ILE A 50 10.84 20.26 -10.18
CA ILE A 50 10.10 19.62 -11.27
C ILE A 50 8.93 18.86 -10.63
N GLU A 51 7.70 19.34 -10.86
CA GLU A 51 6.47 18.83 -10.25
C GLU A 51 6.30 17.31 -10.45
N GLU A 52 6.68 16.80 -11.62
CA GLU A 52 6.62 15.38 -11.97
C GLU A 52 7.60 14.50 -11.17
N LEU A 53 8.65 15.07 -10.60
CA LEU A 53 9.60 14.37 -9.74
C LEU A 53 9.08 14.25 -8.31
N HIS A 54 8.12 15.10 -7.90
CA HIS A 54 7.41 14.97 -6.64
C HIS A 54 6.14 14.14 -6.83
N GLN A 55 6.32 12.83 -7.07
CA GLN A 55 5.25 11.93 -7.49
C GLN A 55 4.03 11.95 -6.55
N MET A 56 4.23 12.04 -5.22
CA MET A 56 3.12 12.12 -4.27
C MET A 56 2.23 13.33 -4.54
N ASN A 57 2.81 14.53 -4.65
CA ASN A 57 2.03 15.75 -4.88
C ASN A 57 1.35 15.73 -6.26
N TYR A 58 2.08 15.28 -7.27
CA TYR A 58 1.53 15.14 -8.62
C TYR A 58 0.30 14.21 -8.63
N LEU A 59 0.41 13.04 -8.01
CA LEU A 59 -0.70 12.08 -7.97
C LEU A 59 -1.85 12.57 -7.10
N ALA A 60 -1.58 13.28 -6.01
CA ALA A 60 -2.61 13.93 -5.19
C ALA A 60 -3.39 14.96 -6.01
N ALA A 61 -2.69 15.83 -6.74
CA ALA A 61 -3.33 16.84 -7.61
C ALA A 61 -4.12 16.19 -8.76
N ALA A 62 -3.55 15.17 -9.42
CA ALA A 62 -4.19 14.48 -10.54
C ALA A 62 -5.46 13.70 -10.14
N THR A 63 -5.56 13.28 -8.87
CA THR A 63 -6.71 12.52 -8.35
C THR A 63 -7.67 13.37 -7.53
N GLY A 64 -7.24 14.52 -7.05
CA GLY A 64 -7.99 15.37 -6.11
C GLY A 64 -8.07 14.78 -4.69
N PHE A 65 -7.20 13.83 -4.34
CA PHE A 65 -7.19 13.15 -3.06
C PHE A 65 -6.18 13.75 -2.08
N ASN A 66 -6.45 13.60 -0.80
CA ASN A 66 -5.48 13.88 0.24
C ASN A 66 -4.36 12.82 0.19
N ALA A 67 -3.10 13.27 0.28
CA ALA A 67 -1.94 12.40 0.29
C ALA A 67 -1.32 12.35 1.69
N ILE A 68 -1.01 11.12 2.14
CA ILE A 68 -0.32 10.84 3.40
C ILE A 68 1.00 10.17 3.05
N ALA A 69 2.11 10.81 3.43
CA ALA A 69 3.43 10.28 3.22
C ALA A 69 3.79 9.21 4.26
N GLY A 70 4.37 8.10 3.79
CA GLY A 70 4.98 7.06 4.61
C GLY A 70 6.43 6.84 4.18
N PRO A 71 7.35 7.78 4.51
CA PRO A 71 8.74 7.65 4.08
C PRO A 71 9.38 6.42 4.71
N ALA A 72 10.02 5.61 3.88
CA ALA A 72 10.93 4.54 4.32
C ALA A 72 12.38 5.05 4.33
N VAL A 73 12.71 5.92 3.37
CA VAL A 73 14.02 6.58 3.25
C VAL A 73 13.79 8.09 3.12
N GLU A 74 14.39 8.85 4.03
CA GLU A 74 14.52 10.28 3.90
C GLU A 74 15.86 10.60 3.24
N ARG A 75 15.85 11.47 2.24
CA ARG A 75 17.03 11.94 1.50
C ARG A 75 17.07 13.46 1.60
N SER A 76 18.25 14.05 1.36
CA SER A 76 18.39 15.51 1.32
C SER A 76 17.45 16.17 0.31
N ASN A 77 17.05 15.44 -0.74
CA ASN A 77 16.23 15.90 -1.86
C ASN A 77 14.82 15.25 -1.87
N GLY A 78 14.27 14.81 -0.71
CA GLY A 78 12.94 14.25 -0.69
C GLY A 78 12.83 12.90 0.02
N HIS A 79 11.82 12.12 -0.32
CA HIS A 79 11.60 10.83 0.33
C HIS A 79 11.21 9.75 -0.69
N TYR A 80 11.47 8.52 -0.29
CA TYR A 80 11.03 7.32 -1.02
C TYR A 80 10.29 6.41 -0.05
N GLY A 81 9.15 5.85 -0.47
CA GLY A 81 8.40 4.95 0.39
C GLY A 81 6.97 4.70 -0.07
N ASN A 82 6.09 4.59 0.91
CA ASN A 82 4.66 4.39 0.66
C ASN A 82 3.92 5.72 0.65
N VAL A 83 2.77 5.75 -0.04
CA VAL A 83 1.82 6.86 0.01
C VAL A 83 0.41 6.27 0.15
N LEU A 84 -0.40 6.89 1.00
CA LEU A 84 -1.83 6.64 1.05
C LEU A 84 -2.53 7.86 0.46
N LEU A 85 -3.29 7.65 -0.63
CA LEU A 85 -4.21 8.65 -1.19
C LEU A 85 -5.63 8.30 -0.78
N THR A 86 -6.40 9.30 -0.37
CA THR A 86 -7.80 9.07 0.04
C THR A 86 -8.66 10.32 -0.12
N SER A 87 -9.93 10.12 -0.48
CA SER A 87 -10.96 11.14 -0.44
C SER A 87 -11.63 11.29 0.94
N TYR A 88 -11.36 10.36 1.85
CA TYR A 88 -11.96 10.37 3.18
C TYR A 88 -11.18 11.24 4.16
N LYS A 89 -11.86 11.67 5.21
CA LYS A 89 -11.25 12.43 6.29
C LYS A 89 -10.30 11.54 7.09
N VAL A 90 -9.09 12.06 7.33
CA VAL A 90 -8.05 11.39 8.10
C VAL A 90 -8.14 11.87 9.55
N HIS A 91 -8.27 10.93 10.50
CA HIS A 91 -8.33 11.21 11.92
C HIS A 91 -6.97 11.15 12.60
N ASP A 92 -6.19 10.11 12.27
CA ASP A 92 -4.88 9.87 12.87
C ASP A 92 -3.97 9.16 11.90
N VAL A 93 -2.67 9.42 12.00
CA VAL A 93 -1.63 8.81 11.15
C VAL A 93 -0.43 8.43 12.02
N ARG A 94 0.01 7.21 11.87
CA ARG A 94 1.20 6.64 12.52
C ARG A 94 2.12 6.07 11.46
N ASN A 95 3.39 6.43 11.51
CA ASN A 95 4.41 5.85 10.65
C ASN A 95 5.19 4.78 11.43
N LEU A 96 5.14 3.54 10.96
CA LEU A 96 5.81 2.41 11.58
C LEU A 96 7.15 2.17 10.88
N ASN A 97 8.23 2.18 11.64
CA ASN A 97 9.54 1.78 11.12
C ASN A 97 9.65 0.25 11.10
N LEU A 98 9.72 -0.32 9.91
CA LEU A 98 9.85 -1.76 9.66
C LEU A 98 11.28 -2.16 9.24
N SER A 99 12.23 -1.24 9.23
CA SER A 99 13.60 -1.50 8.80
C SER A 99 14.24 -2.65 9.56
N TYR A 100 15.02 -3.46 8.85
CA TYR A 100 15.69 -4.63 9.38
C TYR A 100 17.19 -4.58 9.06
N ARG A 101 18.01 -4.41 10.08
CA ARG A 101 19.49 -4.42 10.00
C ARG A 101 20.01 -3.47 8.89
N ARG A 102 20.78 -4.03 7.93
CA ARG A 102 21.35 -3.31 6.78
C ARG A 102 20.58 -3.53 5.49
N CYS A 103 19.37 -4.10 5.56
CA CYS A 103 18.48 -4.18 4.41
C CYS A 103 17.97 -2.80 4.04
N GLU A 104 17.37 -2.68 2.87
CA GLU A 104 16.69 -1.45 2.45
C GLU A 104 15.66 -1.04 3.49
N PRO A 105 15.63 0.21 3.93
CA PRO A 105 14.65 0.66 4.90
C PRO A 105 13.22 0.44 4.42
N ARG A 106 12.36 0.00 5.33
CA ARG A 106 10.93 -0.23 5.07
C ARG A 106 10.08 0.41 6.15
N GLY A 107 8.90 0.85 5.77
CA GLY A 107 7.94 1.46 6.67
C GLY A 107 6.52 1.02 6.39
N ALA A 108 5.61 1.43 7.26
CA ALA A 108 4.18 1.33 7.00
C ALA A 108 3.48 2.61 7.45
N ILE A 109 2.50 3.05 6.66
CA ILE A 109 1.50 4.03 7.07
C ILE A 109 0.41 3.25 7.81
N ASP A 110 0.02 3.71 8.97
CA ASP A 110 -1.11 3.18 9.74
C ASP A 110 -2.05 4.36 10.03
N ALA A 111 -3.14 4.47 9.28
CA ALA A 111 -4.04 5.60 9.29
C ALA A 111 -5.45 5.19 9.72
N ASP A 112 -6.11 6.08 10.47
CA ASP A 112 -7.51 5.97 10.83
C ASP A 112 -8.32 6.93 9.95
N LEU A 113 -9.21 6.38 9.11
CA LEU A 113 -10.07 7.13 8.19
C LEU A 113 -11.52 7.12 8.67
N GLU A 114 -12.22 8.24 8.55
CA GLU A 114 -13.66 8.33 8.82
C GLU A 114 -14.47 8.06 7.56
N ILE A 115 -15.29 7.01 7.60
CA ILE A 115 -16.17 6.59 6.50
C ILE A 115 -17.58 6.41 7.06
N ASP A 116 -18.53 7.25 6.65
CA ASP A 116 -19.90 7.25 7.15
C ASP A 116 -20.02 7.33 8.69
N GLY A 117 -19.12 8.09 9.33
CA GLY A 117 -19.09 8.23 10.79
C GLY A 117 -18.43 7.08 11.54
N GLU A 118 -17.92 6.07 10.84
CA GLU A 118 -17.19 4.94 11.42
C GLU A 118 -15.69 5.06 11.11
N ILE A 119 -14.86 4.64 12.06
CA ILE A 119 -13.40 4.60 11.86
C ILE A 119 -12.99 3.30 11.17
N VAL A 120 -12.30 3.43 10.04
CA VAL A 120 -11.67 2.34 9.30
C VAL A 120 -10.15 2.53 9.39
N ARG A 121 -9.47 1.52 9.93
CA ARG A 121 -8.00 1.52 10.01
C ARG A 121 -7.40 0.99 8.72
N VAL A 122 -6.54 1.76 8.10
CA VAL A 122 -5.88 1.43 6.82
C VAL A 122 -4.38 1.39 7.02
N ILE A 123 -3.77 0.26 6.67
CA ILE A 123 -2.32 0.08 6.73
C ILE A 123 -1.79 -0.11 5.31
N VAL A 124 -0.78 0.68 4.93
CA VAL A 124 -0.08 0.58 3.65
C VAL A 124 1.38 0.27 3.90
N THR A 125 1.91 -0.77 3.28
CA THR A 125 3.31 -1.15 3.46
C THR A 125 3.90 -1.79 2.20
N HIS A 126 5.24 -1.86 2.16
CA HIS A 126 6.02 -2.62 1.20
C HIS A 126 7.07 -3.42 1.98
N LEU A 127 6.99 -4.75 1.93
CA LEU A 127 7.88 -5.60 2.70
C LEU A 127 9.17 -5.91 1.94
N GLY A 128 10.19 -6.30 2.67
CA GLY A 128 11.49 -6.61 2.13
C GLY A 128 11.57 -7.93 1.36
N LEU A 129 12.65 -8.10 0.60
CA LEU A 129 12.85 -9.23 -0.31
C LEU A 129 13.26 -10.52 0.42
N LEU A 130 13.92 -10.43 1.58
CA LEU A 130 14.43 -11.59 2.28
C LEU A 130 13.36 -12.21 3.22
N PRO A 131 13.21 -13.54 3.27
CA PRO A 131 12.24 -14.18 4.15
C PRO A 131 12.43 -13.88 5.65
N ILE A 132 13.67 -13.68 6.10
CA ILE A 132 13.97 -13.33 7.49
C ILE A 132 13.55 -11.90 7.81
N GLU A 133 13.78 -10.99 6.87
CA GLU A 133 13.37 -9.60 6.93
C GLU A 133 11.84 -9.49 7.00
N ARG A 134 11.11 -10.14 6.08
CA ARG A 134 9.64 -10.16 6.10
C ARG A 134 9.07 -10.70 7.41
N ARG A 135 9.68 -11.76 7.96
CA ARG A 135 9.25 -12.30 9.28
C ARG A 135 9.40 -11.29 10.40
N PHE A 136 10.47 -10.51 10.39
CA PHE A 136 10.68 -9.45 11.38
C PHE A 136 9.64 -8.33 11.17
N GLN A 137 9.44 -7.87 9.95
CA GLN A 137 8.51 -6.81 9.59
C GLN A 137 7.07 -7.19 9.93
N VAL A 138 6.66 -8.41 9.60
CA VAL A 138 5.31 -8.91 9.94
C VAL A 138 5.10 -9.00 11.46
N LYS A 139 6.10 -9.36 12.25
CA LYS A 139 5.97 -9.32 13.71
C LYS A 139 5.71 -7.91 14.23
N LYS A 140 6.37 -6.89 13.68
CA LYS A 140 6.11 -5.49 14.02
C LYS A 140 4.70 -5.05 13.62
N LEU A 141 4.24 -5.41 12.40
CA LEU A 141 2.88 -5.16 11.96
C LEU A 141 1.84 -5.82 12.88
N LEU A 142 2.06 -7.08 13.26
CA LEU A 142 1.17 -7.79 14.17
C LEU A 142 1.13 -7.17 15.56
N HIS A 143 2.26 -6.65 16.04
CA HIS A 143 2.31 -5.90 17.30
C HIS A 143 1.47 -4.62 17.22
N ALA A 144 1.61 -3.85 16.15
CA ALA A 144 0.77 -2.66 15.93
C ALA A 144 -0.72 -3.02 15.79
N LEU A 145 -1.02 -4.13 15.12
CA LEU A 145 -2.38 -4.64 14.94
C LEU A 145 -2.99 -5.22 16.23
N ALA A 146 -2.19 -5.48 17.27
CA ALA A 146 -2.71 -5.93 18.57
C ALA A 146 -3.53 -4.84 19.28
N GLU A 147 -3.28 -3.58 18.98
CA GLU A 147 -4.11 -2.47 19.43
C GLU A 147 -5.41 -2.42 18.63
N GLU A 148 -6.51 -2.79 19.27
CA GLU A 148 -7.84 -2.73 18.66
C GLU A 148 -8.34 -1.29 18.62
N ARG A 149 -8.22 -0.63 17.44
CA ARG A 149 -8.58 0.77 17.25
C ARG A 149 -9.84 0.96 16.42
N SER A 150 -10.21 -0.05 15.64
CA SER A 150 -11.38 0.01 14.75
C SER A 150 -11.96 -1.36 14.47
N ARG A 151 -13.26 -1.38 14.10
CA ARG A 151 -13.98 -2.62 13.73
C ARG A 151 -13.53 -3.18 12.38
N ILE A 152 -13.07 -2.30 11.48
CA ILE A 152 -12.59 -2.68 10.15
C ILE A 152 -11.14 -2.29 10.01
N VAL A 153 -10.31 -3.26 9.63
CA VAL A 153 -8.89 -3.08 9.33
C VAL A 153 -8.63 -3.50 7.89
N ILE A 154 -7.95 -2.65 7.14
CA ILE A 154 -7.52 -2.92 5.76
C ILE A 154 -5.99 -2.87 5.74
N LEU A 155 -5.34 -3.93 5.30
CA LEU A 155 -3.90 -3.97 5.06
C LEU A 155 -3.66 -4.13 3.56
N MET A 156 -2.98 -3.15 2.96
CA MET A 156 -2.56 -3.12 1.56
C MET A 156 -1.04 -3.20 1.48
N SER A 157 -0.52 -4.12 0.68
CA SER A 157 0.93 -4.35 0.63
C SER A 157 1.39 -5.01 -0.66
N ASP A 158 2.51 -4.53 -1.22
CA ASP A 158 3.43 -5.43 -1.90
C ASP A 158 4.14 -6.24 -0.82
N PHE A 159 3.75 -7.49 -0.68
CA PHE A 159 4.19 -8.36 0.40
C PHE A 159 5.50 -9.08 0.10
N ASN A 160 5.94 -9.06 -1.16
CA ASN A 160 7.15 -9.72 -1.64
C ASN A 160 7.28 -11.20 -1.22
N GLU A 161 6.15 -11.88 -0.93
CA GLU A 161 6.15 -13.28 -0.54
C GLU A 161 5.77 -14.18 -1.73
N TRP A 162 6.78 -14.81 -2.27
CA TRP A 162 6.67 -15.66 -3.46
C TRP A 162 5.97 -16.99 -3.20
N LEU A 163 6.07 -17.49 -1.97
CA LEU A 163 5.50 -18.79 -1.59
C LEU A 163 4.11 -18.59 -0.95
N PRO A 164 3.04 -19.20 -1.51
CA PRO A 164 1.68 -19.07 -0.96
C PRO A 164 1.56 -19.58 0.48
N THR A 165 2.47 -20.45 0.89
CA THR A 165 2.55 -21.05 2.24
C THR A 165 3.60 -20.39 3.13
N GLY A 166 4.13 -19.23 2.74
CA GLY A 166 5.14 -18.49 3.49
C GLY A 166 4.74 -18.24 4.93
N ARG A 167 5.71 -18.32 5.85
CA ARG A 167 5.45 -18.15 7.30
C ARG A 167 4.87 -16.76 7.59
N SER A 168 5.34 -15.72 6.91
CA SER A 168 4.86 -14.35 7.02
C SER A 168 3.36 -14.26 6.69
N LEU A 169 2.93 -14.90 5.59
CA LEU A 169 1.51 -14.96 5.20
C LEU A 169 0.65 -15.68 6.24
N ARG A 170 1.13 -16.84 6.74
CA ARG A 170 0.37 -17.59 7.76
C ARG A 170 0.11 -16.76 9.01
N TRP A 171 1.07 -15.95 9.44
CA TRP A 171 0.91 -15.08 10.61
C TRP A 171 -0.10 -13.95 10.36
N ILE A 172 -0.07 -13.31 9.19
CA ILE A 172 -1.09 -12.31 8.85
C ILE A 172 -2.47 -12.96 8.71
N HIS A 173 -2.56 -14.12 8.05
CA HIS A 173 -3.82 -14.85 7.91
C HIS A 173 -4.42 -15.27 9.26
N SER A 174 -3.61 -15.59 10.27
CA SER A 174 -4.12 -15.91 11.60
C SER A 174 -4.69 -14.70 12.34
N ARG A 175 -4.25 -13.47 11.99
CA ARG A 175 -4.72 -12.23 12.64
C ARG A 175 -5.87 -11.56 11.87
N LEU A 176 -5.76 -11.48 10.55
CA LEU A 176 -6.72 -10.73 9.71
C LEU A 176 -7.68 -11.64 8.93
N GLY A 177 -7.51 -12.95 9.00
CA GLY A 177 -8.20 -13.89 8.14
C GLY A 177 -7.49 -14.11 6.79
N LYS A 178 -7.97 -15.10 6.04
CA LYS A 178 -7.43 -15.40 4.70
C LYS A 178 -7.95 -14.37 3.70
N THR A 179 -7.08 -13.94 2.79
CA THR A 179 -7.47 -13.19 1.59
C THR A 179 -7.35 -14.05 0.34
N ALA A 180 -8.07 -13.69 -0.72
CA ALA A 180 -7.98 -14.38 -1.99
C ALA A 180 -6.58 -14.22 -2.60
N LEU A 181 -6.12 -15.25 -3.30
CA LEU A 181 -4.86 -15.26 -4.00
C LEU A 181 -5.08 -14.68 -5.40
N VAL A 182 -4.81 -13.38 -5.56
CA VAL A 182 -4.88 -12.68 -6.84
C VAL A 182 -3.46 -12.54 -7.38
N ARG A 183 -3.22 -13.02 -8.60
CA ARG A 183 -1.90 -12.95 -9.22
C ARG A 183 -1.70 -11.55 -9.81
N THR A 184 -0.55 -10.91 -9.50
CA THR A 184 -0.26 -9.53 -9.89
C THR A 184 1.09 -9.39 -10.61
N PHE A 185 2.01 -10.32 -10.43
CA PHE A 185 3.37 -10.23 -10.96
C PHE A 185 3.78 -11.45 -11.81
N PRO A 186 4.56 -11.29 -12.90
CA PRO A 186 4.86 -10.03 -13.60
C PRO A 186 3.60 -9.42 -14.24
N SER A 187 3.60 -8.11 -14.47
CA SER A 187 2.41 -7.39 -14.99
C SER A 187 1.94 -7.94 -16.35
N ALA A 188 2.86 -8.28 -17.25
CA ALA A 188 2.54 -8.81 -18.58
C ALA A 188 1.92 -10.21 -18.54
N PHE A 189 2.34 -11.07 -17.60
CA PHE A 189 1.84 -12.45 -17.44
C PHE A 189 1.82 -12.84 -15.96
N PRO A 190 0.79 -12.48 -15.21
CA PRO A 190 0.74 -12.64 -13.76
C PRO A 190 0.71 -14.11 -13.32
N ILE A 191 1.77 -14.55 -12.63
CA ILE A 191 1.89 -15.89 -12.06
C ILE A 191 2.06 -15.89 -10.54
N PHE A 192 2.59 -14.80 -9.96
CA PHE A 192 2.78 -14.63 -8.53
C PHE A 192 1.81 -13.61 -7.96
N ALA A 193 1.40 -13.81 -6.70
CA ALA A 193 0.57 -12.88 -5.95
C ALA A 193 1.47 -12.16 -4.93
N LEU A 194 2.17 -11.12 -5.36
CA LEU A 194 3.04 -10.33 -4.50
C LEU A 194 2.25 -9.22 -3.80
N ASP A 195 1.36 -8.55 -4.54
CA ASP A 195 0.45 -7.57 -3.97
C ASP A 195 -0.73 -8.26 -3.29
N ARG A 196 -1.11 -7.74 -2.13
CA ARG A 196 -2.19 -8.33 -1.34
C ARG A 196 -2.98 -7.27 -0.61
N ILE A 197 -4.27 -7.53 -0.47
CA ILE A 197 -5.19 -6.75 0.36
C ILE A 197 -5.85 -7.71 1.35
N TRP A 198 -5.76 -7.40 2.64
CA TRP A 198 -6.53 -8.06 3.69
C TRP A 198 -7.58 -7.11 4.23
N VAL A 199 -8.74 -7.64 4.52
CA VAL A 199 -9.82 -6.92 5.21
C VAL A 199 -10.23 -7.75 6.42
N SER A 200 -10.28 -7.15 7.58
CA SER A 200 -10.76 -7.78 8.81
C SER A 200 -11.95 -6.97 9.37
N PRO A 201 -13.10 -7.60 9.65
CA PRO A 201 -13.39 -9.01 9.45
C PRO A 201 -13.51 -9.37 7.96
N PRO A 202 -13.17 -10.61 7.55
CA PRO A 202 -13.21 -11.01 6.13
C PRO A 202 -14.58 -10.84 5.47
N ALA A 203 -15.66 -10.90 6.23
CA ALA A 203 -17.03 -10.68 5.75
C ALA A 203 -17.29 -9.25 5.25
N ALA A 204 -16.43 -8.29 5.58
CA ALA A 204 -16.51 -6.92 5.06
C ALA A 204 -15.98 -6.79 3.62
N LEU A 205 -15.23 -7.80 3.11
CA LEU A 205 -14.73 -7.83 1.75
C LEU A 205 -15.77 -8.44 0.80
N SER A 206 -16.29 -7.66 -0.15
CA SER A 206 -17.26 -8.12 -1.13
C SER A 206 -16.59 -8.82 -2.32
N SER A 207 -15.52 -8.25 -2.86
CA SER A 207 -14.77 -8.80 -4.00
C SER A 207 -13.34 -8.26 -4.03
N ILE A 208 -12.46 -8.99 -4.69
CA ILE A 208 -11.08 -8.57 -4.96
C ILE A 208 -10.68 -9.05 -6.35
N SER A 209 -10.01 -8.22 -7.11
CA SER A 209 -9.55 -8.54 -8.46
C SER A 209 -8.25 -7.82 -8.79
N CYS A 210 -7.55 -8.27 -9.83
CA CYS A 210 -6.42 -7.55 -10.40
C CYS A 210 -6.92 -6.59 -11.48
N LEU A 211 -6.57 -5.31 -11.34
CA LEU A 211 -6.79 -4.33 -12.39
C LEU A 211 -5.79 -4.58 -13.52
N ARG A 212 -6.30 -4.76 -14.73
CA ARG A 212 -5.47 -4.85 -15.93
C ARG A 212 -5.49 -3.51 -16.64
N THR A 213 -4.33 -2.95 -16.88
CA THR A 213 -4.15 -1.74 -17.68
C THR A 213 -3.54 -2.09 -19.03
N PRO A 214 -3.85 -1.36 -20.08
CA PRO A 214 -3.24 -1.56 -21.40
C PRO A 214 -1.74 -1.33 -21.40
#